data_48350fdbf3c895ab6f9c933eb7504bc3
#
_entry.id   48350fdbf3c895ab6f9c933eb7504bc3
#
_cell.length_a   1.000
_cell.length_b   1.000
_cell.length_c   1.000
_cell.angle_alpha   90.00
_cell.angle_beta   90.00
_cell.angle_gamma   90.00
#
_symmetry.space_group_name_H-M   'P 1'
#
loop_
_entity.id
_entity.type
_entity.pdbx_description
1 polymer ?
#
loop_
_entity_poly.entity_id
_entity_poly.type
_entity_poly.pdbx_seq_one_letter_code
_entity_poly.pdbx_strand_id
1 'polypeptide(L)'
;MIKLSSLIGILKKNNSNFFTGVPDSVLKELSIYLQAKNKKNHVIATNEGSAVSIAIGHYLSTNKIPSVYMQNSGLSNALNPLISIAHPKVYSIPLVLIIGWRGSPRVKDEPQHNVKGKITEKILKLLNIKYTIIRGNKDLKKFDKQIKDAKKNKSIVACLIEQDTLEKNNKKIKKKDFYKVD
;
A
#
# COMPACT_ATOMS: atom_id res chain seq x y z
N MET A 1 -10.59 -12.10 -8.60
CA MET A 1 -10.17 -11.92 -7.19
C MET A 1 -8.83 -12.59 -6.98
N ILE A 2 -8.04 -12.10 -6.04
CA ILE A 2 -6.76 -12.68 -5.64
C ILE A 2 -6.77 -13.01 -4.14
N LYS A 3 -6.04 -14.04 -3.75
CA LYS A 3 -5.84 -14.36 -2.34
C LYS A 3 -4.93 -13.32 -1.69
N LEU A 4 -5.34 -12.78 -0.54
CA LEU A 4 -4.49 -11.88 0.24
C LEU A 4 -3.13 -12.53 0.56
N SER A 5 -3.11 -13.84 0.85
CA SER A 5 -1.88 -14.60 1.11
C SER A 5 -0.87 -14.54 -0.04
N SER A 6 -1.34 -14.45 -1.29
CA SER A 6 -0.47 -14.31 -2.48
C SER A 6 0.21 -12.94 -2.51
N LEU A 7 -0.53 -11.86 -2.22
CA LEU A 7 0.05 -10.51 -2.10
C LEU A 7 1.07 -10.44 -0.96
N ILE A 8 0.69 -10.92 0.23
CA ILE A 8 1.58 -10.95 1.41
C ILE A 8 2.82 -11.81 1.14
N GLY A 9 2.67 -12.94 0.44
CA GLY A 9 3.78 -13.80 0.06
C GLY A 9 4.83 -13.08 -0.79
N ILE A 10 4.38 -12.28 -1.75
CA ILE A 10 5.27 -11.46 -2.60
C ILE A 10 6.00 -10.39 -1.77
N LEU A 11 5.29 -9.70 -0.89
CA LEU A 11 5.89 -8.68 -0.02
C LEU A 11 6.96 -9.30 0.89
N LYS A 12 6.63 -10.42 1.55
CA LYS A 12 7.57 -11.17 2.40
C LYS A 12 8.81 -11.64 1.64
N LYS A 13 8.63 -12.22 0.45
CA LYS A 13 9.72 -12.66 -0.41
C LYS A 13 10.71 -11.54 -0.77
N ASN A 14 10.20 -10.31 -0.87
CA ASN A 14 11.01 -9.13 -1.15
C ASN A 14 11.53 -8.43 0.12
N ASN A 15 11.36 -9.01 1.31
CA ASN A 15 11.71 -8.43 2.60
C ASN A 15 10.95 -7.12 2.92
N SER A 16 9.75 -6.94 2.35
CA SER A 16 8.85 -5.83 2.65
C SER A 16 7.83 -6.25 3.71
N ASN A 17 8.32 -6.48 4.94
CA ASN A 17 7.53 -7.06 6.03
C ASN A 17 7.04 -6.03 7.06
N PHE A 18 7.54 -4.82 7.02
CA PHE A 18 7.05 -3.71 7.84
C PHE A 18 5.94 -2.98 7.10
N PHE A 19 4.82 -2.73 7.79
CA PHE A 19 3.65 -2.08 7.24
C PHE A 19 3.27 -0.87 8.07
N THR A 20 2.98 0.22 7.40
CA THR A 20 2.34 1.39 8.01
C THR A 20 1.30 1.96 7.07
N GLY A 21 0.30 2.64 7.59
CA GLY A 21 -0.74 3.20 6.72
C GLY A 21 -1.99 3.62 7.48
N VAL A 22 -2.97 4.05 6.71
CA VAL A 22 -4.30 4.43 7.19
C VAL A 22 -5.29 3.36 6.71
N PRO A 23 -6.07 2.75 7.61
CA PRO A 23 -7.07 1.74 7.25
C PRO A 23 -8.08 2.26 6.22
N ASP A 24 -8.39 1.44 5.25
CA ASP A 24 -9.29 1.75 4.14
C ASP A 24 -10.26 0.58 3.87
N SER A 25 -11.45 0.88 3.42
CA SER A 25 -12.50 -0.12 3.16
C SER A 25 -12.17 -1.08 2.02
N VAL A 26 -11.48 -0.61 0.97
CA VAL A 26 -11.04 -1.45 -0.16
C VAL A 26 -9.95 -2.43 0.30
N LEU A 27 -9.08 -2.00 1.22
CA LEU A 27 -8.01 -2.81 1.81
C LEU A 27 -8.40 -3.46 3.13
N LYS A 28 -9.69 -3.60 3.41
CA LYS A 28 -10.21 -4.17 4.68
C LYS A 28 -9.55 -5.50 5.04
N GLU A 29 -9.44 -6.42 4.08
CA GLU A 29 -8.85 -7.73 4.32
C GLU A 29 -7.35 -7.65 4.69
N LEU A 30 -6.63 -6.71 4.09
CA LEU A 30 -5.24 -6.42 4.45
C LEU A 30 -5.17 -5.85 5.87
N SER A 31 -5.99 -4.87 6.21
CA SER A 31 -6.01 -4.25 7.55
C SER A 31 -6.29 -5.26 8.64
N ILE A 32 -7.29 -6.13 8.44
CA ILE A 32 -7.63 -7.23 9.36
C ILE A 32 -6.44 -8.18 9.54
N TYR A 33 -5.79 -8.58 8.44
CA TYR A 33 -4.62 -9.46 8.50
C TYR A 33 -3.48 -8.82 9.28
N LEU A 34 -3.17 -7.56 9.02
CA LEU A 34 -2.06 -6.87 9.67
C LEU A 34 -2.27 -6.74 11.17
N GLN A 35 -3.47 -6.38 11.61
CA GLN A 35 -3.81 -6.27 13.03
C GLN A 35 -3.77 -7.62 13.75
N ALA A 36 -4.23 -8.70 13.11
CA ALA A 36 -4.30 -10.01 13.74
C ALA A 36 -2.98 -10.80 13.70
N LYS A 37 -2.19 -10.68 12.63
CA LYS A 37 -1.07 -11.58 12.32
C LYS A 37 0.29 -10.89 12.21
N ASN A 38 0.34 -9.57 12.22
CA ASN A 38 1.59 -8.83 11.99
C ASN A 38 1.80 -7.64 12.95
N LYS A 39 1.23 -7.71 14.15
CA LYS A 39 1.24 -6.61 15.14
C LYS A 39 2.62 -5.99 15.36
N LYS A 40 3.67 -6.80 15.47
CA LYS A 40 5.06 -6.34 15.72
C LYS A 40 5.67 -5.51 14.59
N ASN A 41 5.16 -5.68 13.36
CA ASN A 41 5.69 -5.01 12.17
C ASN A 41 4.61 -4.17 11.49
N HIS A 42 3.65 -3.68 12.25
CA HIS A 42 2.53 -2.91 11.75
C HIS A 42 2.24 -1.70 12.63
N VAL A 43 2.24 -0.52 12.01
CA VAL A 43 1.91 0.76 12.67
C VAL A 43 0.76 1.41 11.90
N ILE A 44 -0.35 1.67 12.58
CA ILE A 44 -1.43 2.51 12.07
C ILE A 44 -1.02 3.97 12.28
N ALA A 45 -0.98 4.73 11.20
CA ALA A 45 -0.64 6.14 11.23
C ALA A 45 -1.89 7.03 11.34
N THR A 46 -1.71 8.23 11.85
CA THR A 46 -2.79 9.22 11.97
C THR A 46 -3.24 9.80 10.62
N ASN A 47 -2.31 9.85 9.65
CA ASN A 47 -2.57 10.24 8.26
C ASN A 47 -1.51 9.64 7.33
N GLU A 48 -1.72 9.77 6.04
CA GLU A 48 -0.90 9.11 5.02
C GLU A 48 0.50 9.73 4.89
N GLY A 49 0.64 11.03 5.15
CA GLY A 49 1.95 11.69 5.21
C GLY A 49 2.80 11.15 6.36
N SER A 50 2.19 10.98 7.55
CA SER A 50 2.83 10.33 8.70
C SER A 50 3.19 8.88 8.39
N ALA A 51 2.31 8.14 7.70
CA ALA A 51 2.60 6.78 7.29
C ALA A 51 3.85 6.68 6.40
N VAL A 52 3.95 7.54 5.40
CA VAL A 52 5.14 7.59 4.52
C VAL A 52 6.38 7.96 5.33
N SER A 53 6.29 8.92 6.26
CA SER A 53 7.42 9.35 7.10
C SER A 53 7.91 8.22 8.04
N ILE A 54 6.99 7.46 8.65
CA ILE A 54 7.32 6.27 9.46
C ILE A 54 8.01 5.21 8.59
N ALA A 55 7.53 4.98 7.37
CA ALA A 55 8.13 4.05 6.44
C ALA A 55 9.57 4.48 6.05
N ILE A 56 9.78 5.76 5.79
CA ILE A 56 11.11 6.32 5.50
C ILE A 56 12.05 6.06 6.69
N GLY A 57 11.60 6.36 7.91
CA GLY A 57 12.37 6.10 9.13
C GLY A 57 12.73 4.62 9.31
N HIS A 58 11.77 3.72 9.02
CA HIS A 58 12.03 2.28 9.02
C HIS A 58 13.12 1.88 8.02
N TYR A 59 13.05 2.39 6.79
CA TYR A 59 14.08 2.10 5.78
C TYR A 59 15.46 2.61 6.20
N LEU A 60 15.54 3.84 6.68
CA LEU A 60 16.80 4.45 7.12
C LEU A 60 17.45 3.68 8.28
N SER A 61 16.65 3.14 9.20
CA SER A 61 17.15 2.39 10.36
C SER A 61 17.49 0.94 10.07
N THR A 62 16.82 0.31 9.08
CA THR A 62 16.93 -1.15 8.86
C THR A 62 17.43 -1.56 7.48
N ASN A 63 17.49 -0.64 6.53
CA ASN A 63 17.73 -0.89 5.11
C ASN A 63 16.77 -1.91 4.48
N LYS A 64 15.58 -2.12 5.08
CA LYS A 64 14.52 -3.00 4.57
C LYS A 64 13.42 -2.17 3.96
N ILE A 65 13.01 -2.53 2.74
CA ILE A 65 11.95 -1.82 2.02
C ILE A 65 10.61 -1.97 2.77
N PRO A 66 9.93 -0.88 3.19
CA PRO A 66 8.65 -0.94 3.87
C PRO A 66 7.48 -0.93 2.90
N SER A 67 6.31 -1.37 3.38
CA SER A 67 5.02 -1.26 2.70
C SER A 67 4.16 -0.19 3.35
N VAL A 68 3.65 0.76 2.56
CA VAL A 68 2.69 1.79 3.00
C VAL A 68 1.34 1.51 2.34
N TYR A 69 0.28 1.40 3.13
CA TYR A 69 -1.07 1.17 2.61
C TYR A 69 -1.97 2.37 2.89
N MET A 70 -2.82 2.70 1.92
CA MET A 70 -3.74 3.84 2.01
C MET A 70 -4.86 3.74 0.98
N GLN A 71 -5.93 4.51 1.17
CA GLN A 71 -6.87 4.81 0.09
C GLN A 71 -6.23 5.80 -0.90
N ASN A 72 -6.61 5.75 -2.17
CA ASN A 72 -6.11 6.70 -3.17
C ASN A 72 -6.40 8.17 -2.84
N SER A 73 -7.43 8.45 -2.03
CA SER A 73 -7.70 9.80 -1.52
C SER A 73 -6.57 10.34 -0.63
N GLY A 74 -5.91 9.46 0.11
CA GLY A 74 -4.80 9.81 0.98
C GLY A 74 -3.48 10.07 0.25
N LEU A 75 -3.41 9.73 -1.05
CA LEU A 75 -2.21 9.98 -1.83
C LEU A 75 -1.83 11.48 -1.85
N SER A 76 -2.82 12.37 -1.82
CA SER A 76 -2.60 13.82 -1.73
C SER A 76 -1.90 14.23 -0.42
N ASN A 77 -2.24 13.60 0.70
CA ASN A 77 -1.60 13.85 1.99
C ASN A 77 -0.16 13.31 2.04
N ALA A 78 0.12 12.29 1.24
CA ALA A 78 1.44 11.66 1.14
C ALA A 78 2.40 12.36 0.18
N LEU A 79 1.92 13.31 -0.65
CA LEU A 79 2.74 13.92 -1.71
C LEU A 79 4.03 14.54 -1.17
N ASN A 80 3.95 15.33 -0.10
CA ASN A 80 5.12 16.02 0.43
C ASN A 80 6.25 15.06 0.81
N PRO A 81 6.09 14.07 1.71
CA PRO A 81 7.17 13.14 2.04
C PRO A 81 7.59 12.24 0.88
N LEU A 82 6.70 11.91 -0.06
CA LEU A 82 7.07 11.17 -1.27
C LEU A 82 8.00 11.98 -2.19
N ILE A 83 7.72 13.28 -2.37
CA ILE A 83 8.49 14.16 -3.26
C ILE A 83 9.75 14.67 -2.57
N SER A 84 9.62 15.20 -1.35
CA SER A 84 10.68 15.95 -0.70
C SER A 84 11.71 15.07 0.00
N ILE A 85 11.39 13.79 0.23
CA ILE A 85 12.30 12.85 0.90
C ILE A 85 12.49 11.58 0.07
N ALA A 86 11.41 10.80 -0.19
CA ALA A 86 11.55 9.46 -0.76
C ALA A 86 11.94 9.44 -2.25
N HIS A 87 11.69 10.52 -2.98
CA HIS A 87 11.90 10.58 -4.43
C HIS A 87 13.34 10.22 -4.83
N PRO A 88 13.55 9.46 -5.95
CA PRO A 88 14.89 9.06 -6.40
C PRO A 88 15.86 10.23 -6.67
N LYS A 89 15.36 11.41 -6.98
CA LYS A 89 16.17 12.64 -7.18
C LYS A 89 16.51 13.37 -5.86
N VAL A 90 16.08 12.84 -4.70
CA VAL A 90 16.33 13.46 -3.38
C VAL A 90 17.14 12.49 -2.53
N TYR A 91 16.50 11.64 -1.71
CA TYR A 91 17.21 10.65 -0.88
C TYR A 91 17.10 9.22 -1.38
N SER A 92 16.35 8.96 -2.45
CA SER A 92 16.22 7.63 -3.07
C SER A 92 15.79 6.54 -2.09
N ILE A 93 14.70 6.78 -1.37
CA ILE A 93 14.15 5.83 -0.39
C ILE A 93 13.17 4.88 -1.09
N PRO A 94 13.45 3.57 -1.20
CA PRO A 94 12.53 2.63 -1.81
C PRO A 94 11.31 2.36 -0.90
N LEU A 95 10.12 2.47 -1.47
CA LEU A 95 8.86 2.23 -0.79
C LEU A 95 7.95 1.37 -1.67
N VAL A 96 7.14 0.51 -1.04
CA VAL A 96 6.02 -0.18 -1.69
C VAL A 96 4.72 0.48 -1.25
N LEU A 97 3.98 1.09 -2.18
CA LEU A 97 2.67 1.67 -1.92
C LEU A 97 1.57 0.66 -2.29
N ILE A 98 0.68 0.35 -1.36
CA ILE A 98 -0.50 -0.50 -1.55
C ILE A 98 -1.70 0.42 -1.47
N ILE A 99 -2.30 0.73 -2.62
CA ILE A 99 -3.32 1.77 -2.72
C ILE A 99 -4.68 1.15 -3.02
N GLY A 100 -5.63 1.29 -2.10
CA GLY A 100 -7.04 1.00 -2.33
C GLY A 100 -7.61 2.05 -3.30
N TRP A 101 -8.05 1.61 -4.48
CA TRP A 101 -8.45 2.52 -5.55
C TRP A 101 -9.96 2.68 -5.61
N ARG A 102 -10.49 3.68 -4.89
CA ARG A 102 -11.87 4.14 -4.98
C ARG A 102 -12.06 5.01 -6.22
N GLY A 103 -13.24 4.91 -6.83
CA GLY A 103 -13.58 5.69 -8.04
C GLY A 103 -12.73 5.34 -9.26
N SER A 104 -12.24 4.10 -9.36
CA SER A 104 -11.54 3.66 -10.57
C SER A 104 -12.49 3.74 -11.78
N PRO A 105 -11.99 4.03 -12.99
CA PRO A 105 -12.86 4.21 -14.17
C PRO A 105 -13.73 3.01 -14.53
N ARG A 106 -13.46 1.85 -13.95
CA ARG A 106 -14.15 0.58 -14.22
C ARG A 106 -15.22 0.20 -13.19
N VAL A 107 -15.23 0.90 -12.04
CA VAL A 107 -16.10 0.57 -10.90
C VAL A 107 -16.99 1.77 -10.62
N LYS A 108 -18.30 1.55 -10.59
CA LYS A 108 -19.24 2.57 -10.12
C LYS A 108 -18.96 2.88 -8.65
N ASP A 109 -18.80 4.15 -8.32
CA ASP A 109 -18.51 4.59 -6.96
C ASP A 109 -19.20 5.94 -6.69
N GLU A 110 -19.18 6.38 -5.44
CA GLU A 110 -19.75 7.64 -5.01
C GLU A 110 -19.11 8.86 -5.72
N PRO A 111 -19.84 9.96 -5.96
CA PRO A 111 -19.33 11.11 -6.71
C PRO A 111 -18.00 11.67 -6.21
N GLN A 112 -17.83 11.73 -4.88
CA GLN A 112 -16.57 12.23 -4.27
C GLN A 112 -15.35 11.36 -4.58
N HIS A 113 -15.55 10.07 -4.92
CA HIS A 113 -14.47 9.18 -5.29
C HIS A 113 -14.13 9.25 -6.78
N ASN A 114 -15.07 9.63 -7.63
CA ASN A 114 -14.89 9.63 -9.09
C ASN A 114 -13.77 10.56 -9.55
N VAL A 115 -13.68 11.76 -8.98
CA VAL A 115 -12.60 12.71 -9.30
C VAL A 115 -11.25 12.16 -8.88
N LYS A 116 -11.14 11.72 -7.63
CA LYS A 116 -9.90 11.15 -7.07
C LYS A 116 -9.47 9.87 -7.80
N GLY A 117 -10.43 9.04 -8.19
CA GLY A 117 -10.17 7.84 -8.98
C GLY A 117 -9.50 8.16 -10.32
N LYS A 118 -10.03 9.15 -11.05
CA LYS A 118 -9.50 9.58 -12.36
C LYS A 118 -8.10 10.20 -12.29
N ILE A 119 -7.76 10.87 -11.21
CA ILE A 119 -6.45 11.53 -11.08
C ILE A 119 -5.37 10.64 -10.47
N THR A 120 -5.72 9.51 -9.83
CA THR A 120 -4.77 8.63 -9.14
C THR A 120 -3.61 8.20 -10.03
N GLU A 121 -3.90 7.67 -11.22
CA GLU A 121 -2.84 7.26 -12.16
C GLU A 121 -2.02 8.44 -12.67
N LYS A 122 -2.64 9.62 -12.84
CA LYS A 122 -1.95 10.84 -13.28
C LYS A 122 -0.93 11.29 -12.23
N ILE A 123 -1.29 11.24 -10.94
CA ILE A 123 -0.38 11.57 -9.83
C ILE A 123 0.80 10.58 -9.83
N LEU A 124 0.57 9.29 -9.91
CA LEU A 124 1.63 8.28 -9.93
C LEU A 124 2.57 8.49 -11.13
N LYS A 125 2.03 8.79 -12.30
CA LYS A 125 2.81 9.10 -13.52
C LYS A 125 3.63 10.38 -13.36
N LEU A 126 3.03 11.44 -12.80
CA LEU A 126 3.73 12.73 -12.56
C LEU A 126 4.93 12.53 -11.62
N LEU A 127 4.79 11.67 -10.61
CA LEU A 127 5.86 11.33 -9.68
C LEU A 127 6.84 10.27 -10.21
N ASN A 128 6.69 9.81 -11.46
CA ASN A 128 7.46 8.71 -12.03
C ASN A 128 7.40 7.41 -11.20
N ILE A 129 6.32 7.20 -10.44
CA ILE A 129 6.10 5.99 -9.66
C ILE A 129 5.56 4.91 -10.58
N LYS A 130 6.34 3.84 -10.78
CA LYS A 130 5.87 2.65 -11.50
C LYS A 130 4.75 1.98 -10.70
N TYR A 131 3.66 1.59 -11.37
CA TYR A 131 2.55 0.93 -10.70
C TYR A 131 1.99 -0.24 -11.51
N THR A 132 1.30 -1.12 -10.81
CA THR A 132 0.51 -2.22 -11.41
C THR A 132 -0.89 -2.20 -10.82
N ILE A 133 -1.91 -2.24 -11.69
CA ILE A 133 -3.29 -2.47 -11.27
C ILE A 133 -3.45 -3.97 -11.05
N ILE A 134 -3.76 -4.38 -9.84
CA ILE A 134 -3.88 -5.79 -9.49
C ILE A 134 -5.29 -6.27 -9.78
N ARG A 135 -5.44 -7.21 -10.71
CA ARG A 135 -6.71 -7.87 -11.07
C ARG A 135 -6.63 -9.39 -11.01
N GLY A 136 -5.42 -9.93 -11.09
CA GLY A 136 -5.19 -11.36 -11.09
C GLY A 136 -3.74 -11.77 -10.82
N ASN A 137 -3.46 -13.07 -10.87
CA ASN A 137 -2.13 -13.61 -10.55
C ASN A 137 -1.03 -13.15 -11.52
N LYS A 138 -1.36 -12.84 -12.78
CA LYS A 138 -0.39 -12.28 -13.74
C LYS A 138 0.11 -10.91 -13.27
N ASP A 139 -0.78 -10.08 -12.73
CA ASP A 139 -0.43 -8.74 -12.23
C ASP A 139 0.44 -8.84 -10.99
N LEU A 140 0.19 -9.84 -10.12
CA LEU A 140 1.04 -10.11 -8.97
C LEU A 140 2.47 -10.47 -9.37
N LYS A 141 2.67 -11.25 -10.44
CA LYS A 141 4.02 -11.55 -10.97
C LYS A 141 4.71 -10.30 -11.50
N LYS A 142 3.97 -9.43 -12.21
CA LYS A 142 4.47 -8.14 -12.69
C LYS A 142 4.86 -7.25 -11.52
N PHE A 143 4.04 -7.19 -10.48
CA PHE A 143 4.30 -6.40 -9.28
C PHE A 143 5.53 -6.92 -8.50
N ASP A 144 5.70 -8.24 -8.35
CA ASP A 144 6.91 -8.85 -7.76
C ASP A 144 8.19 -8.36 -8.47
N LYS A 145 8.18 -8.36 -9.81
CA LYS A 145 9.30 -7.83 -10.60
C LYS A 145 9.53 -6.34 -10.33
N GLN A 146 8.46 -5.54 -10.31
CA GLN A 146 8.57 -4.10 -10.04
C GLN A 146 9.11 -3.80 -8.63
N ILE A 147 8.77 -4.59 -7.61
CA ILE A 147 9.34 -4.44 -6.25
C ILE A 147 10.85 -4.71 -6.27
N LYS A 148 11.30 -5.75 -6.97
CA LYS A 148 12.73 -6.05 -7.12
C LYS A 148 13.49 -4.92 -7.82
N ASP A 149 12.90 -4.39 -8.90
CA ASP A 149 13.45 -3.25 -9.64
C ASP A 149 13.50 -2.00 -8.76
N ALA A 150 12.43 -1.72 -8.01
CA ALA A 150 12.36 -0.59 -7.08
C ALA A 150 13.43 -0.69 -5.97
N LYS A 151 13.63 -1.89 -5.42
CA LYS A 151 14.67 -2.15 -4.43
C LYS A 151 16.08 -1.91 -4.99
N LYS A 152 16.35 -2.41 -6.21
CA LYS A 152 17.64 -2.24 -6.90
C LYS A 152 17.91 -0.77 -7.21
N ASN A 153 16.92 -0.06 -7.73
CA ASN A 153 17.04 1.33 -8.18
C ASN A 153 16.70 2.36 -7.09
N LYS A 154 16.47 1.93 -5.85
CA LYS A 154 16.08 2.78 -4.72
C LYS A 154 14.95 3.73 -5.10
N SER A 155 13.85 3.18 -5.61
CA SER A 155 12.70 3.95 -6.10
C SER A 155 11.39 3.50 -5.46
N ILE A 156 10.34 4.28 -5.65
CA ILE A 156 9.01 3.97 -5.16
C ILE A 156 8.27 3.13 -6.20
N VAL A 157 7.51 2.14 -5.74
CA VAL A 157 6.61 1.33 -6.58
C VAL A 157 5.22 1.26 -5.94
N ALA A 158 4.18 1.19 -6.75
CA ALA A 158 2.80 1.10 -6.26
C ALA A 158 2.04 -0.08 -6.85
N CYS A 159 1.05 -0.58 -6.11
CA CYS A 159 -0.04 -1.35 -6.67
C CYS A 159 -1.38 -0.67 -6.38
N LEU A 160 -2.27 -0.69 -7.37
CA LEU A 160 -3.65 -0.23 -7.26
C LEU A 160 -4.56 -1.45 -7.12
N ILE A 161 -5.38 -1.45 -6.09
CA ILE A 161 -6.33 -2.53 -5.76
C ILE A 161 -7.73 -1.96 -5.82
N GLU A 162 -8.53 -2.42 -6.78
CA GLU A 162 -9.94 -2.05 -6.94
C GLU A 162 -10.80 -2.77 -5.89
N GLN A 163 -12.00 -2.27 -5.66
CA GLN A 163 -12.97 -2.90 -4.76
C GLN A 163 -13.22 -4.37 -5.17
N ASP A 164 -13.42 -5.23 -4.20
CA ASP A 164 -13.65 -6.68 -4.35
C ASP A 164 -12.54 -7.45 -5.10
N THR A 165 -11.36 -6.85 -5.27
CA THR A 165 -10.19 -7.55 -5.84
C THR A 165 -9.61 -8.58 -4.88
N LEU A 166 -9.54 -8.26 -3.58
CA LEU A 166 -9.07 -9.18 -2.54
C LEU A 166 -10.19 -10.12 -2.12
N GLU A 167 -9.90 -11.44 -2.07
CA GLU A 167 -10.85 -12.43 -1.57
C GLU A 167 -11.18 -12.14 -0.11
N LYS A 168 -12.49 -12.16 0.21
CA LYS A 168 -12.98 -11.99 1.58
C LYS A 168 -12.54 -13.16 2.45
N ASN A 169 -12.00 -12.86 3.61
CA ASN A 169 -11.63 -13.88 4.59
C ASN A 169 -12.87 -14.29 5.38
N ASN A 170 -13.44 -15.46 5.05
CA ASN A 170 -14.65 -15.99 5.71
C ASN A 170 -14.42 -16.43 7.16
N LYS A 171 -13.20 -16.35 7.69
CA LYS A 171 -12.96 -16.62 9.09
C LYS A 171 -13.42 -15.42 9.92
N LYS A 172 -14.53 -15.59 10.66
CA LYS A 172 -15.00 -14.63 11.67
C LYS A 172 -13.86 -14.35 12.66
N ILE A 173 -13.22 -13.21 12.53
CA ILE A 173 -12.32 -12.72 13.58
C ILE A 173 -13.22 -12.29 14.73
N LYS A 174 -13.06 -12.91 15.89
CA LYS A 174 -13.84 -12.58 17.08
C LYS A 174 -13.56 -11.13 17.45
N LYS A 175 -14.60 -10.30 17.65
CA LYS A 175 -14.50 -8.89 18.06
C LYS A 175 -13.58 -8.65 19.27
N LYS A 176 -13.37 -9.66 20.13
CA LYS A 176 -12.46 -9.62 21.30
C LYS A 176 -10.98 -9.35 20.96
N ASP A 177 -10.56 -9.58 19.71
CA ASP A 177 -9.14 -9.39 19.32
C ASP A 177 -8.79 -7.94 18.99
N PHE A 178 -9.78 -7.03 18.91
CA PHE A 178 -9.57 -5.64 18.55
C PHE A 178 -9.35 -4.68 19.75
N TYR A 179 -9.65 -5.09 20.97
CA TYR A 179 -9.70 -4.19 22.13
C TYR A 179 -8.85 -4.65 23.33
N LYS A 180 -7.91 -5.56 23.16
CA LYS A 180 -6.89 -5.77 24.18
C LYS A 180 -5.79 -4.73 23.97
N VAL A 181 -5.93 -3.61 24.66
CA VAL A 181 -4.83 -2.72 25.01
C VAL A 181 -4.21 -3.37 26.25
N ASP A 182 -3.02 -3.91 26.11
CA ASP A 182 -2.18 -4.31 27.25
C ASP A 182 -1.52 -3.04 27.80
#